data_85235791e9598665fa3b757dc562962f
#
_entry.id   85235791e9598665fa3b757dc562962f
#
_cell.length_a   1.000
_cell.length_b   1.000
_cell.length_c   1.000
_cell.angle_alpha   90.00
_cell.angle_beta   90.00
_cell.angle_gamma   90.00
#
_symmetry.space_group_name_H-M   'P 1'
#
loop_
_entity.id
_entity.type
_entity.pdbx_description
1 polymer ?
#
loop_
_entity_poly.entity_id
_entity_poly.type
_entity_poly.pdbx_seq_one_letter_code
_entity_poly.pdbx_strand_id
1 'polypeptide(L)'
;MGSLPIRWIEVNPDQIILALDVDSAGEALSWAGRLRTRVGTFKVGLQLYLSAGSEVLHGLQKLGAPVFLDLKFHDIPNTVAHAVAVTARWRPRFLTVHASGGKAMMEAAAGAAAQETRILGVTALTSLTEEDLVEVGWDEGVAGAVRRLSRLAQASGLAGVVCSPHEAQSERSAWGVGAEIVTPGVRPAGAPGDDQARSMTAEEAIREGASRIVVGRPVLKASNPEAVLDQILSWSSSSSGHIENRGPR
;
A
#
# COMPACT_ATOMS: atom_id res chain seq x y z
N MET A 1 19.42 3.75 -33.59
CA MET A 1 18.97 3.55 -32.21
C MET A 1 17.44 3.49 -32.24
N GLY A 2 16.88 2.29 -32.24
CA GLY A 2 15.44 2.11 -32.26
C GLY A 2 14.86 2.44 -30.91
N SER A 3 13.90 3.38 -30.84
CA SER A 3 13.11 3.63 -29.67
C SER A 3 12.32 2.36 -29.33
N LEU A 4 12.55 1.80 -28.13
CA LEU A 4 11.71 0.74 -27.61
C LEU A 4 10.25 1.21 -27.60
N PRO A 5 9.26 0.39 -28.00
CA PRO A 5 7.87 0.78 -27.96
C PRO A 5 7.49 1.11 -26.52
N ILE A 6 6.85 2.27 -26.30
CA ILE A 6 6.28 2.65 -25.03
C ILE A 6 5.28 1.55 -24.66
N ARG A 7 5.63 0.73 -23.66
CA ARG A 7 4.77 -0.34 -23.16
C ARG A 7 3.72 0.33 -22.29
N TRP A 8 2.50 0.36 -22.74
CA TRP A 8 1.34 0.86 -22.01
C TRP A 8 1.16 0.05 -20.73
N ILE A 9 1.17 0.71 -19.58
CA ILE A 9 0.90 0.07 -18.29
C ILE A 9 -0.55 0.38 -17.96
N GLU A 10 -1.41 -0.62 -18.06
CA GLU A 10 -2.79 -0.55 -17.56
C GLU A 10 -2.77 -0.91 -16.07
N VAL A 11 -3.40 -0.08 -15.25
CA VAL A 11 -3.66 -0.41 -13.84
C VAL A 11 -4.84 -1.38 -13.81
N ASN A 12 -4.67 -2.52 -13.16
CA ASN A 12 -5.75 -3.51 -13.03
C ASN A 12 -6.34 -3.53 -11.61
N PRO A 13 -7.57 -4.04 -11.42
CA PRO A 13 -8.22 -4.05 -10.10
C PRO A 13 -7.38 -4.71 -9.01
N ASP A 14 -6.59 -5.76 -9.32
CA ASP A 14 -5.76 -6.45 -8.33
C ASP A 14 -4.64 -5.57 -7.76
N GLN A 15 -4.24 -4.53 -8.50
CA GLN A 15 -3.23 -3.56 -8.06
C GLN A 15 -3.82 -2.47 -7.15
N ILE A 16 -5.15 -2.38 -7.03
CA ILE A 16 -5.82 -1.36 -6.21
C ILE A 16 -6.17 -1.94 -4.84
N ILE A 17 -5.69 -1.28 -3.79
CA ILE A 17 -6.09 -1.51 -2.40
C ILE A 17 -6.94 -0.32 -1.96
N LEU A 18 -8.20 -0.55 -1.58
CA LEU A 18 -9.06 0.48 -1.02
C LEU A 18 -8.90 0.51 0.51
N ALA A 19 -8.45 1.64 1.05
CA ALA A 19 -8.42 1.86 2.49
C ALA A 19 -9.84 2.17 2.99
N LEU A 20 -10.38 1.29 3.84
CA LEU A 20 -11.69 1.46 4.49
C LEU A 20 -11.53 2.27 5.78
N ASP A 21 -11.22 3.56 5.64
CA ASP A 21 -11.06 4.47 6.77
C ASP A 21 -12.44 5.03 7.17
N VAL A 22 -13.27 4.15 7.74
CA VAL A 22 -14.66 4.38 8.19
C VAL A 22 -14.85 3.83 9.61
N ASP A 23 -15.96 4.19 10.28
CA ASP A 23 -16.17 3.93 11.71
C ASP A 23 -17.04 2.71 12.03
N SER A 24 -17.58 2.03 11.03
CA SER A 24 -18.44 0.86 11.27
C SER A 24 -18.22 -0.28 10.28
N ALA A 25 -18.46 -1.51 10.75
CA ALA A 25 -18.44 -2.69 9.90
C ALA A 25 -19.50 -2.60 8.78
N GLY A 26 -20.70 -2.12 9.08
CA GLY A 26 -21.76 -1.99 8.09
C GLY A 26 -21.38 -1.09 6.92
N GLU A 27 -20.81 0.07 7.20
CA GLU A 27 -20.32 0.98 6.17
C GLU A 27 -19.18 0.36 5.35
N ALA A 28 -18.19 -0.25 6.02
CA ALA A 28 -17.08 -0.93 5.36
C ALA A 28 -17.55 -2.04 4.42
N LEU A 29 -18.52 -2.86 4.85
CA LEU A 29 -19.10 -3.95 4.04
C LEU A 29 -19.91 -3.42 2.87
N SER A 30 -20.62 -2.30 3.04
CA SER A 30 -21.31 -1.61 1.94
C SER A 30 -20.33 -1.17 0.86
N TRP A 31 -19.21 -0.50 1.25
CA TRP A 31 -18.15 -0.12 0.32
C TRP A 31 -17.54 -1.33 -0.40
N ALA A 32 -17.23 -2.39 0.34
CA ALA A 32 -16.65 -3.59 -0.24
C ALA A 32 -17.61 -4.26 -1.25
N GLY A 33 -18.88 -4.42 -0.89
CA GLY A 33 -19.91 -4.99 -1.78
C GLY A 33 -20.07 -4.19 -3.07
N ARG A 34 -20.05 -2.86 -2.97
CA ARG A 34 -20.22 -1.93 -4.08
C ARG A 34 -19.01 -1.89 -5.04
N LEU A 35 -17.78 -1.94 -4.50
CA LEU A 35 -16.57 -1.66 -5.27
C LEU A 35 -15.71 -2.89 -5.60
N ARG A 36 -16.11 -4.11 -5.18
CA ARG A 36 -15.31 -5.34 -5.33
C ARG A 36 -14.90 -5.71 -6.75
N THR A 37 -15.58 -5.21 -7.78
CA THR A 37 -15.20 -5.45 -9.18
C THR A 37 -14.09 -4.54 -9.69
N ARG A 38 -13.81 -3.46 -8.94
CA ARG A 38 -12.81 -2.44 -9.27
C ARG A 38 -11.60 -2.42 -8.33
N VAL A 39 -11.71 -3.19 -7.23
CA VAL A 39 -10.72 -3.20 -6.14
C VAL A 39 -10.34 -4.64 -5.84
N GLY A 40 -9.05 -4.92 -5.86
CA GLY A 40 -8.53 -6.27 -5.60
C GLY A 40 -8.34 -6.61 -4.12
N THR A 41 -8.24 -5.58 -3.25
CA THR A 41 -8.00 -5.80 -1.81
C THR A 41 -8.56 -4.65 -0.99
N PHE A 42 -9.14 -4.94 0.17
CA PHE A 42 -9.71 -3.97 1.10
C PHE A 42 -8.82 -3.86 2.35
N LYS A 43 -8.31 -2.66 2.62
CA LYS A 43 -7.45 -2.41 3.78
C LYS A 43 -8.29 -2.09 5.01
N VAL A 44 -8.15 -2.90 6.05
CA VAL A 44 -8.66 -2.65 7.39
C VAL A 44 -7.50 -2.12 8.23
N GLY A 45 -7.53 -0.82 8.52
CA GLY A 45 -6.54 -0.12 9.35
C GLY A 45 -6.98 -0.02 10.81
N LEU A 46 -6.18 0.69 11.62
CA LEU A 46 -6.39 0.84 13.06
C LEU A 46 -7.76 1.42 13.40
N GLN A 47 -8.20 2.50 12.72
CA GLN A 47 -9.49 3.16 12.96
C GLN A 47 -10.65 2.15 12.87
N LEU A 48 -10.80 1.50 11.74
CA LEU A 48 -11.89 0.57 11.49
C LEU A 48 -11.81 -0.66 12.40
N TYR A 49 -10.60 -1.19 12.62
CA TYR A 49 -10.44 -2.37 13.47
C TYR A 49 -10.77 -2.08 14.93
N LEU A 50 -10.39 -0.91 15.45
CA LEU A 50 -10.73 -0.51 16.82
C LEU A 50 -12.21 -0.19 16.99
N SER A 51 -12.86 0.35 15.96
CA SER A 51 -14.30 0.67 16.00
C SER A 51 -15.20 -0.55 15.82
N ALA A 52 -14.81 -1.49 14.95
CA ALA A 52 -15.66 -2.62 14.54
C ALA A 52 -15.13 -4.00 14.97
N GLY A 53 -13.93 -4.09 15.51
CA GLY A 53 -13.30 -5.33 15.93
C GLY A 53 -13.18 -6.34 14.79
N SER A 54 -13.28 -7.62 15.11
CA SER A 54 -13.20 -8.70 14.14
C SER A 54 -14.46 -8.89 13.29
N GLU A 55 -15.55 -8.20 13.58
CA GLU A 55 -16.81 -8.29 12.83
C GLU A 55 -16.59 -7.92 11.36
N VAL A 56 -15.84 -6.83 11.10
CA VAL A 56 -15.54 -6.39 9.74
C VAL A 56 -14.74 -7.44 8.96
N LEU A 57 -13.79 -8.12 9.60
CA LEU A 57 -12.98 -9.17 8.96
C LEU A 57 -13.83 -10.38 8.56
N HIS A 58 -14.74 -10.82 9.44
CA HIS A 58 -15.69 -11.89 9.14
C HIS A 58 -16.66 -11.49 8.01
N GLY A 59 -17.14 -10.24 8.01
CA GLY A 59 -18.01 -9.72 6.97
C GLY A 59 -17.32 -9.69 5.60
N LEU A 60 -16.11 -9.17 5.51
CA LEU A 60 -15.30 -9.14 4.28
C LEU A 60 -15.00 -10.56 3.78
N GLN A 61 -14.66 -11.48 4.68
CA GLN A 61 -14.45 -12.88 4.33
C GLN A 61 -15.71 -13.53 3.73
N LYS A 62 -16.88 -13.29 4.30
CA LYS A 62 -18.18 -13.77 3.76
C LYS A 62 -18.49 -13.19 2.37
N LEU A 63 -18.06 -11.96 2.10
CA LEU A 63 -18.17 -11.32 0.77
C LEU A 63 -17.16 -11.86 -0.24
N GLY A 64 -16.20 -12.70 0.18
CA GLY A 64 -15.08 -13.12 -0.64
C GLY A 64 -14.14 -11.97 -1.00
N ALA A 65 -14.14 -10.89 -0.21
CA ALA A 65 -13.32 -9.70 -0.42
C ALA A 65 -11.93 -9.90 0.23
N PRO A 66 -10.82 -9.89 -0.55
CA PRO A 66 -9.48 -10.04 0.01
C PRO A 66 -9.13 -8.91 0.97
N VAL A 67 -8.55 -9.24 2.12
CA VAL A 67 -8.23 -8.30 3.19
C VAL A 67 -6.75 -7.98 3.25
N PHE A 68 -6.43 -6.71 3.39
CA PHE A 68 -5.15 -6.22 3.86
C PHE A 68 -5.31 -5.74 5.31
N LEU A 69 -4.80 -6.50 6.28
CA LEU A 69 -4.86 -6.15 7.70
C LEU A 69 -3.67 -5.27 8.05
N ASP A 70 -3.92 -3.95 8.08
CA ASP A 70 -2.89 -2.92 8.24
C ASP A 70 -2.84 -2.40 9.68
N LEU A 71 -2.44 -3.27 10.62
CA LEU A 71 -2.34 -2.96 12.06
C LEU A 71 -0.91 -2.65 12.52
N LYS A 72 0.07 -2.80 11.62
CA LYS A 72 1.48 -2.43 11.85
C LYS A 72 2.03 -2.99 13.17
N PHE A 73 1.95 -4.32 13.35
CA PHE A 73 2.41 -4.97 14.59
C PHE A 73 3.86 -4.60 14.89
N HIS A 74 4.11 -4.23 16.15
CA HIS A 74 5.41 -3.80 16.62
C HIS A 74 5.52 -4.10 18.13
N ASP A 75 6.11 -5.24 18.47
CA ASP A 75 6.29 -5.71 19.84
C ASP A 75 7.45 -6.73 19.86
N ILE A 76 7.74 -7.33 21.00
CA ILE A 76 8.72 -8.42 21.09
C ILE A 76 8.32 -9.60 20.20
N PRO A 77 9.30 -10.42 19.71
CA PRO A 77 9.05 -11.46 18.69
C PRO A 77 7.92 -12.43 19.03
N ASN A 78 7.86 -12.89 20.28
CA ASN A 78 6.83 -13.85 20.72
C ASN A 78 5.41 -13.26 20.66
N THR A 79 5.23 -12.01 21.08
CA THR A 79 3.94 -11.31 21.03
C THR A 79 3.47 -11.15 19.58
N VAL A 80 4.37 -10.71 18.68
CA VAL A 80 4.05 -10.54 17.27
C VAL A 80 3.72 -11.87 16.60
N ALA A 81 4.50 -12.94 16.88
CA ALA A 81 4.20 -14.27 16.34
C ALA A 81 2.79 -14.75 16.72
N HIS A 82 2.41 -14.63 17.99
CA HIS A 82 1.07 -15.00 18.44
C HIS A 82 -0.02 -14.12 17.82
N ALA A 83 0.20 -12.81 17.71
CA ALA A 83 -0.75 -11.90 17.06
C ALA A 83 -0.95 -12.28 15.58
N VAL A 84 0.13 -12.57 14.85
CA VAL A 84 0.07 -13.03 13.45
C VAL A 84 -0.68 -14.37 13.35
N ALA A 85 -0.36 -15.36 14.19
CA ALA A 85 -1.03 -16.66 14.18
C ALA A 85 -2.55 -16.55 14.42
N VAL A 86 -2.99 -15.63 15.30
CA VAL A 86 -4.41 -15.37 15.55
C VAL A 86 -5.12 -14.86 14.29
N THR A 87 -4.44 -14.11 13.40
CA THR A 87 -5.06 -13.57 12.17
C THR A 87 -5.37 -14.64 11.12
N ALA A 88 -4.77 -15.83 11.21
CA ALA A 88 -4.96 -16.92 10.26
C ALA A 88 -6.44 -17.30 10.05
N ARG A 89 -7.29 -17.12 11.10
CA ARG A 89 -8.74 -17.38 11.03
C ARG A 89 -9.49 -16.53 10.00
N TRP A 90 -8.94 -15.36 9.67
CA TRP A 90 -9.53 -14.42 8.70
C TRP A 90 -8.84 -14.47 7.34
N ARG A 91 -7.73 -15.22 7.23
CA ARG A 91 -6.96 -15.42 6.00
C ARG A 91 -6.66 -14.10 5.27
N PRO A 92 -6.05 -13.10 5.95
CA PRO A 92 -5.72 -11.84 5.29
C PRO A 92 -4.71 -12.10 4.17
N ARG A 93 -4.91 -11.46 3.01
CA ARG A 93 -3.96 -11.50 1.91
C ARG A 93 -2.64 -10.84 2.28
N PHE A 94 -2.72 -9.71 2.99
CA PHE A 94 -1.58 -8.95 3.49
C PHE A 94 -1.75 -8.62 4.97
N LEU A 95 -0.62 -8.57 5.68
CA LEU A 95 -0.54 -8.11 7.06
C LEU A 95 0.75 -7.30 7.25
N THR A 96 0.68 -6.19 7.98
CA THR A 96 1.84 -5.32 8.23
C THR A 96 2.46 -5.52 9.59
N VAL A 97 3.79 -5.46 9.60
CA VAL A 97 4.63 -5.28 10.80
C VAL A 97 5.56 -4.11 10.57
N HIS A 98 6.01 -3.43 11.62
CA HIS A 98 7.06 -2.42 11.47
C HIS A 98 8.43 -3.08 11.27
N ALA A 99 9.18 -2.69 10.24
CA ALA A 99 10.53 -3.21 10.00
C ALA A 99 11.53 -2.76 11.08
N SER A 100 11.24 -1.64 11.78
CA SER A 100 12.01 -1.16 12.92
C SER A 100 11.92 -2.06 14.17
N GLY A 101 11.01 -3.03 14.20
CA GLY A 101 10.96 -4.06 15.25
C GLY A 101 12.13 -5.06 15.23
N GLY A 102 12.98 -4.99 14.20
CA GLY A 102 14.20 -5.77 14.10
C GLY A 102 14.00 -7.16 13.49
N LYS A 103 15.14 -7.79 13.17
CA LYS A 103 15.19 -9.06 12.45
C LYS A 103 14.40 -10.16 13.13
N ALA A 104 14.64 -10.40 14.42
CA ALA A 104 13.99 -11.48 15.17
C ALA A 104 12.46 -11.35 15.21
N MET A 105 11.94 -10.13 15.34
CA MET A 105 10.50 -9.86 15.31
C MET A 105 9.90 -10.16 13.94
N MET A 106 10.56 -9.73 12.87
CA MET A 106 10.09 -9.97 11.50
C MET A 106 10.16 -11.45 11.10
N GLU A 107 11.23 -12.16 11.48
CA GLU A 107 11.35 -13.62 11.28
C GLU A 107 10.25 -14.38 12.03
N ALA A 108 9.95 -13.97 13.27
CA ALA A 108 8.86 -14.55 14.06
C ALA A 108 7.49 -14.29 13.41
N ALA A 109 7.28 -13.11 12.86
CA ALA A 109 6.07 -12.76 12.11
C ALA A 109 5.92 -13.61 10.84
N ALA A 110 7.00 -13.72 10.05
CA ALA A 110 7.00 -14.51 8.81
C ALA A 110 6.75 -16.00 9.08
N GLY A 111 7.39 -16.55 10.11
CA GLY A 111 7.23 -17.96 10.50
C GLY A 111 5.86 -18.31 11.08
N ALA A 112 5.14 -17.34 11.65
CA ALA A 112 3.80 -17.53 12.20
C ALA A 112 2.66 -17.29 11.21
N ALA A 113 2.97 -16.75 10.02
CA ALA A 113 1.97 -16.43 9.02
C ALA A 113 1.36 -17.69 8.38
N ALA A 114 0.05 -17.65 8.09
CA ALA A 114 -0.57 -18.66 7.25
C ALA A 114 0.03 -18.61 5.83
N GLN A 115 0.03 -19.74 5.13
CA GLN A 115 0.67 -19.88 3.81
C GLN A 115 0.17 -18.84 2.78
N GLU A 116 -1.10 -18.47 2.84
CA GLU A 116 -1.72 -17.47 1.96
C GLU A 116 -1.50 -16.02 2.38
N THR A 117 -1.01 -15.78 3.61
CA THR A 117 -0.81 -14.43 4.16
C THR A 117 0.60 -13.94 3.90
N ARG A 118 0.72 -12.83 3.20
CA ARG A 118 2.00 -12.17 2.90
C ARG A 118 2.27 -11.08 3.93
N ILE A 119 3.35 -11.22 4.71
CA ILE A 119 3.76 -10.21 5.69
C ILE A 119 4.54 -9.11 4.97
N LEU A 120 4.16 -7.85 5.22
CA LEU A 120 4.79 -6.67 4.65
C LEU A 120 5.47 -5.84 5.75
N GLY A 121 6.73 -5.45 5.51
CA GLY A 121 7.47 -4.56 6.40
C GLY A 121 7.13 -3.09 6.13
N VAL A 122 6.60 -2.39 7.12
CA VAL A 122 6.47 -0.93 7.05
C VAL A 122 7.85 -0.32 7.31
N THR A 123 8.34 0.45 6.37
CA THR A 123 9.63 1.16 6.45
C THR A 123 9.50 2.48 7.23
N ALA A 124 9.97 3.60 6.74
CA ALA A 124 9.68 4.91 7.32
C ALA A 124 8.23 5.32 6.97
N LEU A 125 7.50 5.84 7.95
CA LEU A 125 6.15 6.37 7.71
C LEU A 125 6.23 7.57 6.76
N THR A 126 5.30 7.65 5.82
CA THR A 126 5.27 8.70 4.78
C THR A 126 4.98 10.11 5.33
N SER A 127 4.56 10.21 6.59
CA SER A 127 4.36 11.46 7.31
C SER A 127 5.63 12.01 7.95
N LEU A 128 6.68 11.18 8.14
CA LEU A 128 7.92 11.61 8.80
C LEU A 128 8.76 12.47 7.86
N THR A 129 9.26 13.58 8.41
CA THR A 129 10.25 14.46 7.78
C THR A 129 11.68 14.00 8.13
N GLU A 130 12.69 14.64 7.54
CA GLU A 130 14.10 14.39 7.91
C GLU A 130 14.36 14.74 9.38
N GLU A 131 13.75 15.83 9.87
CA GLU A 131 13.87 16.27 11.25
C GLU A 131 13.25 15.25 12.22
N ASP A 132 12.05 14.75 11.93
CA ASP A 132 11.39 13.72 12.74
C ASP A 132 12.24 12.45 12.84
N LEU A 133 12.94 12.08 11.75
CA LEU A 133 13.81 10.91 11.74
C LEU A 133 15.02 11.08 12.65
N VAL A 134 15.63 12.26 12.64
CA VAL A 134 16.75 12.59 13.55
C VAL A 134 16.30 12.53 14.99
N GLU A 135 15.11 13.05 15.32
CA GLU A 135 14.55 13.02 16.70
C GLU A 135 14.37 11.59 17.22
N VAL A 136 14.06 10.63 16.34
CA VAL A 136 13.94 9.20 16.72
C VAL A 136 15.24 8.42 16.54
N GLY A 137 16.36 9.11 16.29
CA GLY A 137 17.70 8.52 16.23
C GLY A 137 18.04 7.89 14.88
N TRP A 138 17.39 8.31 13.79
CA TRP A 138 17.70 7.88 12.43
C TRP A 138 18.33 9.04 11.64
N ASP A 139 19.65 9.09 11.60
CA ASP A 139 20.46 10.19 11.04
C ASP A 139 20.84 10.00 9.57
N GLU A 140 20.43 8.90 8.95
CA GLU A 140 20.74 8.54 7.55
C GLU A 140 19.76 9.13 6.53
N GLY A 141 18.81 9.95 6.97
CA GLY A 141 17.73 10.52 6.16
C GLY A 141 16.67 9.49 5.74
N VAL A 142 15.55 9.97 5.17
CA VAL A 142 14.41 9.12 4.81
C VAL A 142 14.82 7.98 3.87
N ALA A 143 15.54 8.30 2.78
CA ALA A 143 15.95 7.30 1.80
C ALA A 143 16.94 6.27 2.38
N GLY A 144 17.80 6.68 3.32
CA GLY A 144 18.70 5.78 4.04
C GLY A 144 17.95 4.82 4.94
N ALA A 145 17.06 5.36 5.77
CA ALA A 145 16.23 4.59 6.68
C ALA A 145 15.35 3.57 5.92
N VAL A 146 14.69 3.99 4.83
CA VAL A 146 13.89 3.09 3.98
C VAL A 146 14.76 1.95 3.46
N ARG A 147 15.91 2.24 2.84
CA ARG A 147 16.79 1.18 2.30
C ARG A 147 17.29 0.22 3.37
N ARG A 148 17.66 0.72 4.56
CA ARG A 148 18.13 -0.13 5.68
C ARG A 148 17.01 -1.04 6.18
N LEU A 149 15.83 -0.49 6.47
CA LEU A 149 14.69 -1.24 6.97
C LEU A 149 14.17 -2.25 5.93
N SER A 150 14.13 -1.87 4.67
CA SER A 150 13.73 -2.72 3.56
C SER A 150 14.65 -3.92 3.38
N ARG A 151 15.98 -3.71 3.39
CA ARG A 151 16.96 -4.82 3.35
C ARG A 151 16.78 -5.76 4.54
N LEU A 152 16.54 -5.21 5.74
CA LEU A 152 16.30 -6.01 6.92
C LEU A 152 15.03 -6.85 6.79
N ALA A 153 13.95 -6.27 6.25
CA ALA A 153 12.70 -6.97 5.96
C ALA A 153 12.90 -8.10 4.95
N GLN A 154 13.64 -7.86 3.88
CA GLN A 154 13.98 -8.87 2.88
C GLN A 154 14.81 -10.03 3.50
N ALA A 155 15.84 -9.69 4.27
CA ALA A 155 16.69 -10.68 4.96
C ALA A 155 15.95 -11.47 6.03
N SER A 156 14.80 -10.98 6.51
CA SER A 156 13.91 -11.65 7.48
C SER A 156 12.82 -12.51 6.82
N GLY A 157 12.83 -12.64 5.49
CA GLY A 157 11.87 -13.48 4.76
C GLY A 157 10.47 -12.85 4.59
N LEU A 158 10.32 -11.53 4.72
CA LEU A 158 9.06 -10.87 4.44
C LEU A 158 8.74 -10.91 2.93
N ALA A 159 7.47 -10.75 2.57
CA ALA A 159 7.02 -10.80 1.18
C ALA A 159 7.19 -9.48 0.41
N GLY A 160 7.52 -8.40 1.12
CA GLY A 160 7.68 -7.08 0.54
C GLY A 160 7.60 -5.98 1.59
N VAL A 161 7.43 -4.75 1.13
CA VAL A 161 7.41 -3.55 1.99
C VAL A 161 6.26 -2.61 1.67
N VAL A 162 5.93 -1.78 2.65
CA VAL A 162 5.12 -0.56 2.49
C VAL A 162 6.07 0.63 2.55
N CYS A 163 6.15 1.40 1.46
CA CYS A 163 7.01 2.58 1.32
C CYS A 163 6.31 3.67 0.50
N SER A 164 6.87 4.88 0.48
CA SER A 164 6.35 5.96 -0.36
C SER A 164 6.48 5.61 -1.86
N PRO A 165 5.59 6.15 -2.73
CA PRO A 165 5.75 5.98 -4.19
C PRO A 165 7.12 6.44 -4.71
N HIS A 166 7.74 7.43 -4.08
CA HIS A 166 9.07 7.94 -4.46
C HIS A 166 10.21 6.94 -4.23
N GLU A 167 10.03 5.96 -3.34
CA GLU A 167 10.99 4.89 -3.09
C GLU A 167 10.70 3.62 -3.92
N ALA A 168 9.55 3.54 -4.60
CA ALA A 168 9.08 2.32 -5.26
C ALA A 168 10.10 1.76 -6.28
N GLN A 169 10.74 2.62 -7.08
CA GLN A 169 11.71 2.22 -8.08
C GLN A 169 12.96 1.57 -7.46
N SER A 170 13.50 2.19 -6.41
CA SER A 170 14.66 1.66 -5.70
C SER A 170 14.34 0.34 -5.00
N GLU A 171 13.17 0.25 -4.38
CA GLU A 171 12.72 -0.96 -3.71
C GLU A 171 12.39 -2.09 -4.70
N ARG A 172 11.77 -1.79 -5.84
CA ARG A 172 11.57 -2.76 -6.91
C ARG A 172 12.89 -3.31 -7.43
N SER A 173 13.89 -2.44 -7.61
CA SER A 173 15.23 -2.86 -8.06
C SER A 173 15.92 -3.76 -7.04
N ALA A 174 15.74 -3.50 -5.74
CA ALA A 174 16.36 -4.28 -4.66
C ALA A 174 15.66 -5.64 -4.44
N TRP A 175 14.32 -5.67 -4.50
CA TRP A 175 13.52 -6.86 -4.20
C TRP A 175 13.26 -7.78 -5.39
N GLY A 176 13.35 -7.26 -6.62
CA GLY A 176 12.96 -7.99 -7.84
C GLY A 176 11.45 -8.03 -8.07
N VAL A 177 11.05 -8.68 -9.17
CA VAL A 177 9.66 -8.66 -9.69
C VAL A 177 8.63 -9.41 -8.84
N GLY A 178 9.05 -10.35 -8.00
CA GLY A 178 8.14 -11.19 -7.19
C GLY A 178 7.69 -10.56 -5.88
N ALA A 179 8.29 -9.45 -5.46
CA ALA A 179 8.00 -8.82 -4.19
C ALA A 179 6.79 -7.87 -4.26
N GLU A 180 6.13 -7.71 -3.11
CA GLU A 180 5.08 -6.70 -2.95
C GLU A 180 5.67 -5.36 -2.53
N ILE A 181 5.64 -4.39 -3.44
CA ILE A 181 5.96 -2.99 -3.14
C ILE A 181 4.63 -2.25 -3.09
N VAL A 182 4.16 -1.98 -1.88
CA VAL A 182 2.85 -1.37 -1.62
C VAL A 182 3.03 0.10 -1.29
N THR A 183 2.38 0.98 -2.06
CA THR A 183 2.56 2.43 -1.89
C THR A 183 1.24 3.11 -1.49
N PRO A 184 1.17 3.70 -0.28
CA PRO A 184 0.11 4.62 0.10
C PRO A 184 0.36 6.02 -0.51
N GLY A 185 -0.61 6.94 -0.33
CA GLY A 185 -0.44 8.32 -0.78
C GLY A 185 -0.68 8.54 -2.27
N VAL A 186 -1.31 7.57 -2.91
CA VAL A 186 -1.66 7.68 -4.34
C VAL A 186 -2.98 8.43 -4.51
N ARG A 187 -3.01 9.34 -5.50
CA ARG A 187 -4.16 10.22 -5.76
C ARG A 187 -4.47 10.29 -7.25
N PRO A 188 -5.74 10.55 -7.62
CA PRO A 188 -6.08 10.94 -8.98
C PRO A 188 -5.36 12.23 -9.36
N ALA A 189 -5.05 12.40 -10.64
CA ALA A 189 -4.44 13.63 -11.14
C ALA A 189 -5.33 14.85 -10.82
N GLY A 190 -4.73 15.93 -10.28
CA GLY A 190 -5.43 17.16 -9.94
C GLY A 190 -6.15 17.19 -8.58
N ALA A 191 -6.02 16.14 -7.75
CA ALA A 191 -6.60 16.14 -6.40
C ALA A 191 -5.89 17.14 -5.46
N PRO A 192 -6.62 17.85 -4.56
CA PRO A 192 -6.02 18.78 -3.60
C PRO A 192 -5.01 18.11 -2.67
N GLY A 193 -4.02 18.88 -2.20
CA GLY A 193 -3.06 18.45 -1.19
C GLY A 193 -3.72 18.08 0.15
N ASP A 194 -3.16 17.12 0.86
CA ASP A 194 -3.61 16.62 2.16
C ASP A 194 -2.37 16.35 3.04
N ASP A 195 -2.54 15.77 4.25
CA ASP A 195 -1.49 15.41 5.23
C ASP A 195 -0.37 14.48 4.71
N GLN A 196 -0.48 13.97 3.48
CA GLN A 196 0.60 13.23 2.83
C GLN A 196 1.44 14.16 1.95
N ALA A 197 2.60 14.57 2.45
CA ALA A 197 3.53 15.48 1.77
C ALA A 197 4.11 14.93 0.45
N ARG A 198 4.03 13.61 0.21
CA ARG A 198 4.64 12.89 -0.92
C ARG A 198 3.58 12.07 -1.66
N SER A 199 2.80 12.73 -2.53
CA SER A 199 1.78 12.07 -3.34
C SER A 199 2.23 11.91 -4.80
N MET A 200 1.74 10.87 -5.45
CA MET A 200 1.98 10.52 -6.85
C MET A 200 0.68 9.99 -7.46
N THR A 201 0.52 10.04 -8.78
CA THR A 201 -0.63 9.39 -9.42
C THR A 201 -0.50 7.87 -9.37
N ALA A 202 -1.61 7.17 -9.52
CA ALA A 202 -1.64 5.70 -9.54
C ALA A 202 -0.71 5.11 -10.60
N GLU A 203 -0.74 5.72 -11.76
CA GLU A 203 0.06 5.33 -12.91
C GLU A 203 1.55 5.53 -12.70
N GLU A 204 1.92 6.74 -12.22
CA GLU A 204 3.32 7.03 -11.91
C GLU A 204 3.84 6.03 -10.87
N ALA A 205 3.08 5.75 -9.80
CA ALA A 205 3.49 4.80 -8.78
C ALA A 205 3.71 3.38 -9.35
N ILE A 206 2.80 2.90 -10.22
CA ILE A 206 2.95 1.58 -10.87
C ILE A 206 4.14 1.60 -11.85
N ARG A 207 4.34 2.69 -12.61
CA ARG A 207 5.48 2.85 -13.51
C ARG A 207 6.81 2.84 -12.75
N GLU A 208 6.85 3.48 -11.60
CA GLU A 208 8.00 3.48 -10.69
C GLU A 208 8.21 2.13 -9.97
N GLY A 209 7.37 1.14 -10.20
CA GLY A 209 7.60 -0.22 -9.72
C GLY A 209 6.74 -0.67 -8.54
N ALA A 210 5.76 0.14 -8.09
CA ALA A 210 4.78 -0.34 -7.13
C ALA A 210 4.04 -1.56 -7.71
N SER A 211 3.86 -2.61 -6.91
CA SER A 211 2.99 -3.73 -7.28
C SER A 211 1.53 -3.43 -6.97
N ARG A 212 1.32 -2.60 -5.96
CA ARG A 212 -0.02 -2.19 -5.49
C ARG A 212 -0.01 -0.78 -4.96
N ILE A 213 -1.14 -0.11 -5.14
CA ILE A 213 -1.39 1.25 -4.67
C ILE A 213 -2.50 1.24 -3.63
N VAL A 214 -2.37 2.07 -2.59
CA VAL A 214 -3.43 2.25 -1.60
C VAL A 214 -4.12 3.59 -1.85
N VAL A 215 -5.42 3.52 -2.13
CA VAL A 215 -6.32 4.67 -2.27
C VAL A 215 -7.36 4.64 -1.15
N GLY A 216 -7.75 5.78 -0.64
CA GLY A 216 -8.72 5.90 0.47
C GLY A 216 -9.64 7.09 0.26
N ARG A 217 -9.40 8.18 0.97
CA ARG A 217 -10.21 9.42 0.96
C ARG A 217 -10.63 9.92 -0.43
N PRO A 218 -9.77 9.90 -1.47
CA PRO A 218 -10.19 10.32 -2.81
C PRO A 218 -11.36 9.51 -3.38
N VAL A 219 -11.48 8.24 -3.00
CA VAL A 219 -12.60 7.37 -3.41
C VAL A 219 -13.76 7.51 -2.45
N LEU A 220 -13.53 7.37 -1.13
CA LEU A 220 -14.59 7.35 -0.11
C LEU A 220 -15.35 8.68 0.01
N LYS A 221 -14.69 9.83 -0.29
CA LYS A 221 -15.31 11.16 -0.25
C LYS A 221 -15.85 11.64 -1.59
N ALA A 222 -15.67 10.86 -2.66
CA ALA A 222 -16.15 11.26 -3.98
C ALA A 222 -17.67 11.16 -4.08
N SER A 223 -18.28 12.07 -4.83
CA SER A 223 -19.70 12.00 -5.19
C SER A 223 -20.01 10.80 -6.09
N ASN A 224 -19.03 10.35 -6.88
CA ASN A 224 -19.09 9.14 -7.70
C ASN A 224 -17.81 8.33 -7.55
N PRO A 225 -17.73 7.45 -6.53
CA PRO A 225 -16.54 6.63 -6.23
C PRO A 225 -16.15 5.67 -7.36
N GLU A 226 -17.14 5.12 -8.07
CA GLU A 226 -16.91 4.24 -9.22
C GLU A 226 -16.17 4.99 -10.33
N ALA A 227 -16.60 6.21 -10.65
CA ALA A 227 -15.95 7.01 -11.68
C ALA A 227 -14.48 7.34 -11.33
N VAL A 228 -14.18 7.57 -10.05
CA VAL A 228 -12.79 7.77 -9.59
C VAL A 228 -11.96 6.50 -9.80
N LEU A 229 -12.49 5.33 -9.47
CA LEU A 229 -11.80 4.06 -9.70
C LEU A 229 -11.70 3.73 -11.19
N ASP A 230 -12.75 3.98 -11.97
CA ASP A 230 -12.73 3.79 -13.42
C ASP A 230 -11.69 4.70 -14.08
N GLN A 231 -11.50 5.94 -13.60
CA GLN A 231 -10.42 6.82 -14.03
C GLN A 231 -9.03 6.24 -13.73
N ILE A 232 -8.83 5.66 -12.55
CA ILE A 232 -7.56 5.00 -12.19
C ILE A 232 -7.30 3.78 -13.07
N LEU A 233 -8.35 3.00 -13.38
CA LEU A 233 -8.27 1.77 -14.17
C LEU A 233 -8.16 2.04 -15.68
N SER A 234 -8.84 3.07 -16.20
CA SER A 234 -8.95 3.37 -17.64
C SER A 234 -7.80 4.19 -18.17
N TRP A 235 -6.80 4.51 -17.35
CA TRP A 235 -5.69 5.31 -17.80
C TRP A 235 -4.83 4.57 -18.82
N SER A 236 -5.23 4.69 -20.09
CA SER A 236 -4.41 4.43 -21.27
C SER A 236 -4.05 5.79 -21.88
N SER A 237 -2.82 6.10 -21.95
CA SER A 237 -2.04 7.12 -22.71
C SER A 237 -2.72 8.16 -23.62
N SER A 238 -3.90 8.63 -23.32
CA SER A 238 -4.51 9.70 -24.13
C SER A 238 -4.13 11.12 -23.70
N SER A 239 -3.28 11.32 -22.71
CA SER A 239 -2.91 12.66 -22.21
C SER A 239 -1.46 13.09 -22.46
N SER A 240 -0.77 12.54 -23.45
CA SER A 240 0.37 13.24 -24.06
C SER A 240 -0.18 14.29 -25.05
N GLY A 241 -0.94 15.25 -24.50
CA GLY A 241 -1.47 16.37 -25.26
C GLY A 241 -0.34 17.26 -25.75
N HIS A 242 -0.25 17.40 -27.05
CA HIS A 242 0.25 18.53 -27.83
C HIS A 242 0.97 19.64 -27.02
N ILE A 243 2.28 19.53 -26.94
CA ILE A 243 3.12 20.73 -26.91
C ILE A 243 3.22 21.18 -28.37
N GLU A 244 2.29 22.06 -28.79
CA GLU A 244 2.47 22.82 -30.01
C GLU A 244 3.73 23.67 -29.86
N ASN A 245 4.76 23.26 -30.54
CA ASN A 245 5.98 24.05 -30.75
C ASN A 245 5.64 25.21 -31.69
N ARG A 246 5.17 26.36 -31.14
CA ARG A 246 5.10 27.60 -31.89
C ARG A 246 6.49 28.19 -31.96
N GLY A 247 7.21 27.90 -33.04
CA GLY A 247 8.45 28.56 -33.39
C GLY A 247 8.26 30.05 -33.59
N PRO A 248 9.33 30.86 -33.38
CA PRO A 248 9.26 32.32 -33.49
C PRO A 248 9.11 32.76 -34.94
N ARG A 249 8.26 33.78 -35.15
CA ARG A 249 8.28 34.63 -36.34
C ARG A 249 9.28 35.75 -36.16
#